data_1cff3c543ded04206b284dbb8448d724
#
_entry.id   1cff3c543ded04206b284dbb8448d724
#
_cell.length_a   1.000
_cell.length_b   1.000
_cell.length_c   1.000
_cell.angle_alpha   90.00
_cell.angle_beta   90.00
_cell.angle_gamma   90.00
#
_symmetry.space_group_name_H-M   'P 1'
#
loop_
_entity.id
_entity.type
_entity.pdbx_description
1 polymer ?
#
loop_
_entity_poly.entity_id
_entity_poly.type
_entity_poly.pdbx_seq_one_letter_code
_entity_poly.pdbx_strand_id
1 'polypeptide(L)'
;MIRGLSSVLQRGKNPDGVEALILRSGVGVRLHRPAGVSQPGPALLWIHGGGYVMGNAQQDDRLCRRFARELGVTVAAVDYRLAPEHPYPAPLEDCYAALTWLAGLPAVDPARVAIGGASAGGGLAAALALLARDRGEVTPTLQLLAYPMLDDRSASGPENPNYRMWGPKSNRFAWEAYLGNADPQVAVPARHEDLSGLPPAWIGVGTNDLFHDENLAYAKRLTAAGVPCQVEVVPGAFHGFDQIVPKAGVSQSFFASQCAILRSALVATS
;
A
#
# COMPACT_ATOMS: atom_id res chain seq x y z
N MET A 1 14.84 -26.12 -4.29
CA MET A 1 13.72 -27.09 -4.40
C MET A 1 12.40 -26.35 -4.35
N ILE A 2 11.61 -26.47 -5.37
CA ILE A 2 10.37 -25.88 -5.88
C ILE A 2 9.28 -25.66 -4.80
N ARG A 3 9.42 -24.66 -3.93
CA ARG A 3 8.31 -24.25 -3.03
C ARG A 3 7.39 -23.17 -3.64
N GLY A 4 7.85 -22.40 -4.62
CA GLY A 4 7.07 -21.28 -5.18
C GLY A 4 5.93 -21.66 -6.14
N LEU A 5 6.04 -22.73 -6.92
CA LEU A 5 5.00 -23.15 -7.87
C LEU A 5 3.80 -23.84 -7.21
N SER A 6 3.99 -24.42 -6.03
CA SER A 6 2.90 -25.09 -5.28
C SER A 6 1.97 -24.14 -4.54
N SER A 7 2.27 -22.84 -4.48
CA SER A 7 1.47 -21.81 -3.77
C SER A 7 0.48 -21.08 -4.66
N VAL A 8 0.45 -21.34 -5.97
CA VAL A 8 -0.46 -20.73 -6.93
C VAL A 8 -1.46 -21.78 -7.43
N LEU A 9 -2.78 -21.46 -7.35
CA LEU A 9 -3.85 -22.32 -7.83
C LEU A 9 -4.12 -22.11 -9.32
N GLN A 10 -4.03 -20.86 -9.80
CA GLN A 10 -4.33 -20.50 -11.17
C GLN A 10 -3.33 -19.45 -11.66
N ARG A 11 -2.95 -19.55 -12.92
CA ARG A 11 -2.01 -18.63 -13.59
C ARG A 11 -2.52 -18.27 -14.97
N GLY A 12 -2.58 -16.98 -15.28
CA GLY A 12 -2.88 -16.42 -16.59
C GLY A 12 -1.88 -15.34 -16.97
N LYS A 13 -1.71 -15.07 -18.24
CA LYS A 13 -0.97 -13.91 -18.75
C LYS A 13 -1.92 -13.00 -19.51
N ASN A 14 -1.88 -11.71 -19.19
CA ASN A 14 -2.56 -10.70 -19.99
C ASN A 14 -1.70 -10.30 -21.20
N PRO A 15 -2.31 -9.71 -22.27
CA PRO A 15 -1.58 -9.21 -23.45
C PRO A 15 -0.38 -8.32 -23.10
N ASP A 16 -0.47 -7.61 -22.00
CA ASP A 16 0.56 -6.67 -21.52
C ASP A 16 1.72 -7.33 -20.75
N GLY A 17 1.78 -8.66 -20.67
CA GLY A 17 2.84 -9.40 -19.98
C GLY A 17 2.68 -9.47 -18.45
N VAL A 18 1.57 -8.97 -17.91
CA VAL A 18 1.25 -9.08 -16.47
C VAL A 18 0.81 -10.51 -16.16
N GLU A 19 1.40 -11.12 -15.13
CA GLU A 19 0.99 -12.43 -14.65
C GLU A 19 -0.17 -12.28 -13.65
N ALA A 20 -1.38 -12.69 -14.03
CA ALA A 20 -2.51 -12.77 -13.12
C ALA A 20 -2.49 -14.14 -12.42
N LEU A 21 -2.49 -14.13 -11.11
CA LEU A 21 -2.34 -15.31 -10.26
C LEU A 21 -3.45 -15.39 -9.24
N ILE A 22 -3.90 -16.61 -8.92
CA ILE A 22 -4.72 -16.87 -7.73
C ILE A 22 -3.87 -17.73 -6.78
N LEU A 23 -3.62 -17.22 -5.60
CA LEU A 23 -2.87 -17.89 -4.56
C LEU A 23 -3.69 -19.04 -3.96
N ARG A 24 -3.04 -19.96 -3.24
CA ARG A 24 -3.76 -21.04 -2.52
C ARG A 24 -4.71 -20.52 -1.43
N SER A 25 -4.44 -19.33 -0.92
CA SER A 25 -5.36 -18.61 -0.03
C SER A 25 -6.64 -18.11 -0.71
N GLY A 26 -6.74 -18.18 -2.05
CA GLY A 26 -7.81 -17.61 -2.85
C GLY A 26 -7.56 -16.17 -3.26
N VAL A 27 -6.50 -15.54 -2.77
CA VAL A 27 -6.18 -14.13 -3.04
C VAL A 27 -5.66 -13.96 -4.47
N GLY A 28 -6.21 -12.98 -5.19
CA GLY A 28 -5.73 -12.55 -6.49
C GLY A 28 -4.46 -11.71 -6.38
N VAL A 29 -3.51 -11.92 -7.27
CA VAL A 29 -2.29 -11.11 -7.39
C VAL A 29 -1.97 -10.85 -8.84
N ARG A 30 -1.58 -9.61 -9.13
CA ARG A 30 -1.05 -9.19 -10.43
C ARG A 30 0.44 -8.91 -10.31
N LEU A 31 1.25 -9.74 -10.96
CA LEU A 31 2.70 -9.72 -10.84
C LEU A 31 3.34 -9.06 -12.05
N HIS A 32 4.12 -8.02 -11.79
CA HIS A 32 4.90 -7.25 -12.75
C HIS A 32 6.38 -7.53 -12.52
N ARG A 33 7.05 -8.12 -13.50
CA ARG A 33 8.47 -8.44 -13.41
C ARG A 33 9.32 -7.46 -14.21
N PRO A 34 10.42 -6.98 -13.65
CA PRO A 34 11.39 -6.22 -14.43
C PRO A 34 12.09 -7.13 -15.44
N ALA A 35 12.47 -6.58 -16.61
CA ALA A 35 13.27 -7.31 -17.59
C ALA A 35 14.76 -7.24 -17.25
N GLY A 36 15.50 -8.35 -17.44
CA GLY A 36 16.96 -8.37 -17.42
C GLY A 36 17.62 -8.10 -16.07
N VAL A 37 16.90 -8.29 -14.96
CA VAL A 37 17.43 -8.04 -13.60
C VAL A 37 17.89 -9.35 -12.97
N SER A 38 19.03 -9.28 -12.22
CA SER A 38 19.57 -10.42 -11.46
C SER A 38 18.59 -10.86 -10.35
N GLN A 39 18.53 -12.15 -10.12
CA GLN A 39 17.69 -12.77 -9.08
C GLN A 39 18.56 -13.53 -8.07
N PRO A 40 18.17 -13.57 -6.78
CA PRO A 40 17.00 -12.93 -6.18
C PRO A 40 17.14 -11.40 -6.14
N GLY A 41 16.03 -10.69 -6.39
CA GLY A 41 15.98 -9.23 -6.45
C GLY A 41 15.00 -8.62 -5.47
N PRO A 42 14.97 -7.27 -5.35
CA PRO A 42 14.03 -6.57 -4.47
C PRO A 42 12.60 -6.65 -4.99
N ALA A 43 11.63 -6.46 -4.07
CA ALA A 43 10.22 -6.49 -4.41
C ALA A 43 9.40 -5.42 -3.68
N LEU A 44 8.25 -5.09 -4.27
CA LEU A 44 7.24 -4.21 -3.71
C LEU A 44 5.88 -4.93 -3.73
N LEU A 45 5.21 -5.03 -2.59
CA LEU A 45 3.79 -5.32 -2.53
C LEU A 45 3.04 -4.00 -2.65
N TRP A 46 2.18 -3.87 -3.66
CA TRP A 46 1.34 -2.71 -3.87
C TRP A 46 -0.12 -3.02 -3.58
N ILE A 47 -0.78 -2.11 -2.85
CA ILE A 47 -2.17 -2.24 -2.40
C ILE A 47 -2.98 -1.09 -2.99
N HIS A 48 -4.01 -1.42 -3.77
CA HIS A 48 -4.82 -0.43 -4.46
C HIS A 48 -5.75 0.35 -3.53
N GLY A 49 -6.13 1.57 -3.94
CA GLY A 49 -7.13 2.40 -3.30
C GLY A 49 -8.57 1.98 -3.63
N GLY A 50 -9.53 2.77 -3.13
CA GLY A 50 -10.95 2.56 -3.36
C GLY A 50 -11.79 2.48 -2.07
N GLY A 51 -11.32 3.09 -0.98
CA GLY A 51 -12.06 3.20 0.28
C GLY A 51 -12.42 1.84 0.90
N TYR A 52 -11.66 0.78 0.63
CA TYR A 52 -11.93 -0.60 1.05
C TYR A 52 -13.18 -1.24 0.40
N VAL A 53 -13.99 -0.49 -0.34
CA VAL A 53 -15.31 -0.92 -0.84
C VAL A 53 -15.38 -1.04 -2.36
N MET A 54 -14.36 -0.56 -3.06
CA MET A 54 -14.30 -0.64 -4.54
C MET A 54 -12.87 -0.75 -5.03
N GLY A 55 -12.71 -1.02 -6.33
CA GLY A 55 -11.40 -1.14 -6.98
C GLY A 55 -10.98 -2.59 -7.17
N ASN A 56 -9.85 -2.74 -7.79
CA ASN A 56 -9.14 -4.00 -7.99
C ASN A 56 -7.67 -3.73 -8.34
N ALA A 57 -6.84 -4.76 -8.28
CA ALA A 57 -5.40 -4.62 -8.54
C ALA A 57 -5.08 -4.16 -9.98
N GLN A 58 -5.96 -4.39 -10.95
CA GLN A 58 -5.74 -4.03 -12.35
C GLN A 58 -5.71 -2.50 -12.57
N GLN A 59 -6.44 -1.73 -11.75
CA GLN A 59 -6.46 -0.26 -11.88
C GLN A 59 -5.07 0.36 -11.79
N ASP A 60 -4.16 -0.28 -11.03
CA ASP A 60 -2.81 0.21 -10.80
C ASP A 60 -1.74 -0.47 -11.69
N ASP A 61 -2.12 -1.28 -12.68
CA ASP A 61 -1.18 -1.95 -13.58
C ASP A 61 -0.15 -0.99 -14.22
N ARG A 62 -0.60 0.21 -14.60
CA ARG A 62 0.28 1.22 -15.20
C ARG A 62 1.31 1.72 -14.19
N LEU A 63 0.89 1.98 -12.96
CA LEU A 63 1.77 2.43 -11.88
C LEU A 63 2.75 1.33 -11.48
N CYS A 64 2.26 0.10 -11.28
CA CYS A 64 3.08 -1.05 -10.90
C CYS A 64 4.14 -1.39 -11.97
N ARG A 65 3.77 -1.33 -13.25
CA ARG A 65 4.72 -1.47 -14.37
C ARG A 65 5.77 -0.38 -14.37
N ARG A 66 5.38 0.85 -14.03
CA ARG A 66 6.29 1.97 -13.96
C ARG A 66 7.29 1.79 -12.82
N PHE A 67 6.86 1.37 -11.63
CA PHE A 67 7.75 1.00 -10.53
C PHE A 67 8.70 -0.13 -10.92
N ALA A 68 8.18 -1.21 -11.50
CA ALA A 68 9.01 -2.36 -11.92
C ALA A 68 10.12 -1.94 -12.88
N ARG A 69 9.80 -1.09 -13.86
CA ARG A 69 10.74 -0.59 -14.85
C ARG A 69 11.76 0.39 -14.27
N GLU A 70 11.32 1.40 -13.52
CA GLU A 70 12.18 2.48 -13.02
C GLU A 70 13.14 2.02 -11.90
N LEU A 71 12.73 0.99 -11.15
CA LEU A 71 13.47 0.51 -9.99
C LEU A 71 14.15 -0.85 -10.20
N GLY A 72 13.77 -1.58 -11.25
CA GLY A 72 14.24 -2.95 -11.43
C GLY A 72 13.71 -3.93 -10.38
N VAL A 73 12.51 -3.68 -9.83
CA VAL A 73 11.92 -4.48 -8.75
C VAL A 73 10.76 -5.34 -9.25
N THR A 74 10.55 -6.49 -8.63
CA THR A 74 9.30 -7.24 -8.80
C THR A 74 8.18 -6.53 -8.05
N VAL A 75 7.07 -6.21 -8.72
CA VAL A 75 5.89 -5.60 -8.07
C VAL A 75 4.73 -6.58 -8.08
N ALA A 76 4.16 -6.87 -6.92
CA ALA A 76 2.95 -7.65 -6.76
C ALA A 76 1.81 -6.72 -6.32
N ALA A 77 0.79 -6.53 -7.16
CA ALA A 77 -0.43 -5.82 -6.78
C ALA A 77 -1.46 -6.82 -6.27
N VAL A 78 -1.95 -6.63 -5.04
CA VAL A 78 -2.90 -7.54 -4.41
C VAL A 78 -4.34 -7.17 -4.73
N ASP A 79 -5.14 -8.15 -5.08
CA ASP A 79 -6.58 -8.05 -5.34
C ASP A 79 -7.31 -8.53 -4.08
N TYR A 80 -7.34 -7.68 -3.06
CA TYR A 80 -7.90 -8.01 -1.75
C TYR A 80 -9.43 -7.99 -1.78
N ARG A 81 -10.06 -8.78 -0.93
CA ARG A 81 -11.52 -8.82 -0.76
C ARG A 81 -12.04 -7.49 -0.22
N LEU A 82 -13.17 -7.04 -0.75
CA LEU A 82 -13.75 -5.74 -0.45
C LEU A 82 -14.86 -5.83 0.59
N ALA A 83 -15.00 -4.76 1.36
CA ALA A 83 -16.15 -4.51 2.23
C ALA A 83 -17.33 -3.94 1.38
N PRO A 84 -18.58 -4.07 1.83
CA PRO A 84 -19.01 -4.67 3.09
C PRO A 84 -19.10 -6.19 3.09
N GLU A 85 -18.96 -6.88 1.94
CA GLU A 85 -19.09 -8.34 1.83
C GLU A 85 -18.01 -9.05 2.65
N HIS A 86 -16.83 -8.45 2.72
CA HIS A 86 -15.68 -8.96 3.46
C HIS A 86 -15.05 -7.84 4.29
N PRO A 87 -15.64 -7.49 5.46
CA PRO A 87 -15.09 -6.45 6.33
C PRO A 87 -13.76 -6.88 6.97
N TYR A 88 -13.19 -6.04 7.80
CA TYR A 88 -12.03 -6.38 8.62
C TYR A 88 -12.25 -7.72 9.37
N PRO A 89 -11.26 -8.62 9.42
CA PRO A 89 -9.87 -8.45 8.95
C PRO A 89 -9.60 -8.95 7.52
N ALA A 90 -10.63 -9.33 6.75
CA ALA A 90 -10.46 -10.04 5.48
C ALA A 90 -9.53 -9.32 4.47
N PRO A 91 -9.66 -8.00 4.20
CA PRO A 91 -8.76 -7.29 3.29
C PRO A 91 -7.30 -7.29 3.78
N LEU A 92 -7.09 -7.14 5.09
CA LEU A 92 -5.76 -7.12 5.70
C LEU A 92 -5.10 -8.50 5.65
N GLU A 93 -5.83 -9.57 5.92
CA GLU A 93 -5.33 -10.94 5.84
C GLU A 93 -4.96 -11.33 4.40
N ASP A 94 -5.71 -10.84 3.41
CA ASP A 94 -5.38 -11.03 2.01
C ASP A 94 -4.06 -10.33 1.63
N CYS A 95 -3.84 -9.10 2.12
CA CYS A 95 -2.59 -8.38 1.95
C CYS A 95 -1.43 -9.13 2.62
N TYR A 96 -1.63 -9.68 3.82
CA TYR A 96 -0.61 -10.46 4.51
C TYR A 96 -0.25 -11.76 3.78
N ALA A 97 -1.25 -12.47 3.28
CA ALA A 97 -1.04 -13.68 2.46
C ALA A 97 -0.26 -13.37 1.18
N ALA A 98 -0.55 -12.23 0.53
CA ALA A 98 0.19 -11.76 -0.64
C ALA A 98 1.63 -11.36 -0.30
N LEU A 99 1.87 -10.72 0.85
CA LEU A 99 3.21 -10.34 1.34
C LEU A 99 4.06 -11.58 1.61
N THR A 100 3.54 -12.53 2.36
CA THR A 100 4.24 -13.77 2.70
C THR A 100 4.56 -14.60 1.44
N TRP A 101 3.60 -14.67 0.52
CA TRP A 101 3.82 -15.32 -0.78
C TRP A 101 4.90 -14.62 -1.59
N LEU A 102 4.89 -13.27 -1.68
CA LEU A 102 5.87 -12.50 -2.44
C LEU A 102 7.28 -12.70 -1.88
N ALA A 103 7.44 -12.57 -0.56
CA ALA A 103 8.73 -12.78 0.13
C ALA A 103 9.25 -14.23 -0.01
N GLY A 104 8.35 -15.21 -0.19
CA GLY A 104 8.69 -16.61 -0.41
C GLY A 104 9.04 -16.99 -1.85
N LEU A 105 8.98 -16.06 -2.81
CA LEU A 105 9.34 -16.35 -4.21
C LEU A 105 10.85 -16.54 -4.35
N PRO A 106 11.33 -17.59 -5.07
CA PRO A 106 12.76 -17.79 -5.29
C PRO A 106 13.47 -16.63 -6.00
N ALA A 107 12.71 -15.83 -6.74
CA ALA A 107 13.21 -14.66 -7.48
C ALA A 107 13.24 -13.37 -6.62
N VAL A 108 12.80 -13.43 -5.37
CA VAL A 108 12.71 -12.28 -4.45
C VAL A 108 13.68 -12.50 -3.29
N ASP A 109 14.42 -11.46 -2.96
CA ASP A 109 15.21 -11.38 -1.75
C ASP A 109 14.29 -10.94 -0.59
N PRO A 110 14.00 -11.82 0.38
CA PRO A 110 13.07 -11.50 1.46
C PRO A 110 13.54 -10.37 2.39
N ALA A 111 14.84 -10.06 2.40
CA ALA A 111 15.40 -8.93 3.14
C ALA A 111 15.21 -7.59 2.41
N ARG A 112 14.70 -7.59 1.18
CA ARG A 112 14.50 -6.41 0.34
C ARG A 112 13.07 -6.34 -0.21
N VAL A 113 12.09 -6.44 0.68
CA VAL A 113 10.67 -6.34 0.35
C VAL A 113 10.10 -5.08 0.98
N ALA A 114 9.57 -4.17 0.16
CA ALA A 114 8.79 -3.02 0.63
C ALA A 114 7.29 -3.29 0.49
N ILE A 115 6.49 -2.59 1.29
CA ILE A 115 5.03 -2.55 1.14
C ILE A 115 4.60 -1.13 0.82
N GLY A 116 3.53 -0.96 0.06
CA GLY A 116 3.00 0.36 -0.22
C GLY A 116 1.59 0.32 -0.78
N GLY A 117 0.96 1.48 -0.81
CA GLY A 117 -0.38 1.61 -1.35
C GLY A 117 -0.86 3.05 -1.37
N ALA A 118 -2.00 3.27 -2.02
CA ALA A 118 -2.63 4.57 -2.16
C ALA A 118 -4.00 4.59 -1.47
N SER A 119 -4.33 5.69 -0.76
CA SER A 119 -5.65 5.88 -0.13
C SER A 119 -5.96 4.75 0.88
N ALA A 120 -7.06 4.03 0.70
CA ALA A 120 -7.39 2.84 1.48
C ALA A 120 -6.28 1.77 1.42
N GLY A 121 -5.63 1.62 0.25
CA GLY A 121 -4.46 0.74 0.12
C GLY A 121 -3.25 1.21 0.93
N GLY A 122 -3.08 2.52 1.09
CA GLY A 122 -2.11 3.10 2.01
C GLY A 122 -2.45 2.80 3.48
N GLY A 123 -3.73 2.86 3.83
CA GLY A 123 -4.22 2.45 5.15
C GLY A 123 -3.99 0.96 5.42
N LEU A 124 -4.29 0.10 4.43
CA LEU A 124 -3.97 -1.34 4.52
C LEU A 124 -2.46 -1.59 4.60
N ALA A 125 -1.63 -0.81 3.91
CA ALA A 125 -0.17 -0.94 4.00
C ALA A 125 0.34 -0.59 5.41
N ALA A 126 -0.21 0.46 6.04
CA ALA A 126 0.11 0.82 7.42
C ALA A 126 -0.35 -0.26 8.41
N ALA A 127 -1.58 -0.79 8.25
CA ALA A 127 -2.09 -1.91 9.03
C ALA A 127 -1.26 -3.18 8.82
N LEU A 128 -0.82 -3.43 7.58
CA LEU A 128 0.04 -4.56 7.24
C LEU A 128 1.43 -4.45 7.88
N ALA A 129 1.97 -3.24 8.01
CA ALA A 129 3.23 -3.02 8.73
C ALA A 129 3.11 -3.45 10.21
N LEU A 130 2.00 -3.07 10.87
CA LEU A 130 1.69 -3.50 12.24
C LEU A 130 1.56 -5.02 12.33
N LEU A 131 0.75 -5.62 11.48
CA LEU A 131 0.52 -7.06 11.47
C LEU A 131 1.79 -7.86 11.17
N ALA A 132 2.64 -7.39 10.25
CA ALA A 132 3.90 -8.03 9.90
C ALA A 132 4.90 -7.98 11.07
N ARG A 133 5.01 -6.83 11.76
CA ARG A 133 5.78 -6.70 13.00
C ARG A 133 5.33 -7.72 14.04
N ASP A 134 4.03 -7.77 14.30
CA ASP A 134 3.47 -8.59 15.38
C ASP A 134 3.58 -10.10 15.09
N ARG A 135 3.53 -10.50 13.82
CA ARG A 135 3.72 -11.91 13.40
C ARG A 135 5.19 -12.31 13.25
N GLY A 136 6.06 -11.37 12.93
CA GLY A 136 7.51 -11.61 12.85
C GLY A 136 8.00 -12.53 11.73
N GLU A 137 7.14 -12.87 10.74
CA GLU A 137 7.49 -13.80 9.66
C GLU A 137 8.16 -13.08 8.47
N VAL A 138 7.76 -11.85 8.19
CA VAL A 138 8.31 -10.99 7.13
C VAL A 138 8.50 -9.60 7.70
N THR A 139 9.69 -9.03 7.48
CA THR A 139 10.02 -7.66 7.91
C THR A 139 10.14 -6.77 6.68
N PRO A 140 9.13 -5.96 6.35
CA PRO A 140 9.24 -5.02 5.25
C PRO A 140 10.33 -3.96 5.51
N THR A 141 11.05 -3.55 4.45
CA THR A 141 12.12 -2.56 4.56
C THR A 141 11.60 -1.11 4.54
N LEU A 142 10.40 -0.91 4.03
CA LEU A 142 9.74 0.40 3.91
C LEU A 142 8.23 0.22 3.83
N GLN A 143 7.47 1.17 4.41
CA GLN A 143 6.07 1.41 4.12
C GLN A 143 5.92 2.70 3.31
N LEU A 144 5.47 2.57 2.05
CA LEU A 144 5.23 3.67 1.12
C LEU A 144 3.74 4.04 1.13
N LEU A 145 3.37 5.15 1.73
CA LEU A 145 1.99 5.52 2.02
C LEU A 145 1.58 6.76 1.22
N ALA A 146 0.91 6.57 0.09
CA ALA A 146 0.41 7.68 -0.73
C ALA A 146 -0.99 8.08 -0.24
N TYR A 147 -1.10 9.30 0.32
CA TYR A 147 -2.33 9.87 0.92
C TYR A 147 -3.18 8.83 1.65
N PRO A 148 -2.58 8.10 2.62
CA PRO A 148 -3.20 6.94 3.23
C PRO A 148 -4.45 7.30 4.05
N MET A 149 -5.46 6.42 4.00
CA MET A 149 -6.67 6.46 4.83
C MET A 149 -6.38 5.76 6.17
N LEU A 150 -6.08 6.52 7.22
CA LEU A 150 -5.49 6.01 8.47
C LEU A 150 -6.41 6.09 9.69
N ASP A 151 -7.35 7.05 9.71
CA ASP A 151 -8.12 7.40 10.90
C ASP A 151 -9.62 7.48 10.58
N ASP A 152 -10.41 6.61 11.18
CA ASP A 152 -11.86 6.58 11.02
C ASP A 152 -12.56 7.84 11.56
N ARG A 153 -11.91 8.58 12.47
CA ARG A 153 -12.43 9.82 13.07
C ARG A 153 -12.43 11.00 12.11
N SER A 154 -11.60 11.00 11.09
CA SER A 154 -11.57 12.04 10.04
C SER A 154 -12.87 12.10 9.24
N ALA A 155 -13.71 11.07 9.32
CA ALA A 155 -15.06 11.05 8.75
C ALA A 155 -16.02 12.07 9.39
N SER A 156 -15.70 12.60 10.57
CA SER A 156 -16.53 13.55 11.32
C SER A 156 -16.24 15.03 11.02
N GLY A 157 -15.25 15.30 10.16
CA GLY A 157 -14.87 16.67 9.78
C GLY A 157 -15.94 17.38 8.94
N PRO A 158 -15.90 18.73 8.88
CA PRO A 158 -16.78 19.51 8.03
C PRO A 158 -16.49 19.26 6.54
N GLU A 159 -17.53 19.45 5.70
CA GLU A 159 -17.32 19.45 4.26
C GLU A 159 -16.48 20.67 3.84
N ASN A 160 -15.51 20.44 2.96
CA ASN A 160 -14.67 21.49 2.39
C ASN A 160 -14.82 21.46 0.86
N PRO A 161 -15.14 22.59 0.22
CA PRO A 161 -15.32 22.64 -1.25
C PRO A 161 -14.04 22.32 -2.03
N ASN A 162 -12.88 22.34 -1.39
CA ASN A 162 -11.60 21.96 -1.99
C ASN A 162 -11.37 20.45 -2.02
N TYR A 163 -12.11 19.68 -1.24
CA TYR A 163 -12.01 18.21 -1.30
C TYR A 163 -12.53 17.72 -2.65
N ARG A 164 -11.68 17.03 -3.38
CA ARG A 164 -11.97 16.39 -4.66
C ARG A 164 -11.82 14.89 -4.52
N MET A 165 -12.60 14.14 -5.27
CA MET A 165 -12.62 12.68 -5.36
C MET A 165 -13.06 11.96 -4.07
N TRP A 166 -12.67 12.43 -2.88
CA TRP A 166 -13.00 11.81 -1.61
C TRP A 166 -13.37 12.86 -0.56
N GLY A 167 -14.50 12.67 0.09
CA GLY A 167 -15.03 13.59 1.10
C GLY A 167 -15.59 12.89 2.33
N PRO A 168 -16.02 13.65 3.36
CA PRO A 168 -16.42 13.09 4.66
C PRO A 168 -17.51 12.01 4.59
N LYS A 169 -18.52 12.20 3.70
CA LYS A 169 -19.61 11.20 3.54
C LYS A 169 -19.12 9.88 3.00
N SER A 170 -18.28 9.92 1.95
CA SER A 170 -17.68 8.70 1.38
C SER A 170 -16.78 8.02 2.40
N ASN A 171 -16.01 8.82 3.15
CA ASN A 171 -15.09 8.32 4.17
C ASN A 171 -15.83 7.61 5.30
N ARG A 172 -16.93 8.18 5.79
CA ARG A 172 -17.77 7.56 6.82
C ARG A 172 -18.32 6.21 6.36
N PHE A 173 -18.96 6.20 5.18
CA PHE A 173 -19.50 4.96 4.60
C PHE A 173 -18.41 3.88 4.47
N ALA A 174 -17.24 4.27 3.98
CA ALA A 174 -16.15 3.33 3.75
C ALA A 174 -15.60 2.73 5.05
N TRP A 175 -15.41 3.56 6.09
CA TRP A 175 -14.98 3.07 7.40
C TRP A 175 -16.05 2.19 8.06
N GLU A 176 -17.34 2.58 8.01
CA GLU A 176 -18.44 1.77 8.54
C GLU A 176 -18.48 0.39 7.86
N ALA A 177 -18.37 0.37 6.53
CA ALA A 177 -18.34 -0.87 5.76
C ALA A 177 -17.11 -1.75 6.09
N TYR A 178 -15.92 -1.14 6.18
CA TYR A 178 -14.67 -1.85 6.45
C TYR A 178 -14.62 -2.40 7.87
N LEU A 179 -15.04 -1.61 8.85
CA LEU A 179 -15.04 -2.04 10.25
C LEU A 179 -16.08 -3.12 10.53
N GLY A 180 -17.30 -2.98 9.96
CA GLY A 180 -18.41 -3.86 10.33
C GLY A 180 -18.61 -3.85 11.84
N ASN A 181 -18.33 -4.98 12.51
CA ASN A 181 -18.42 -5.11 13.97
C ASN A 181 -17.03 -5.14 14.66
N ALA A 182 -15.97 -4.85 13.94
CA ALA A 182 -14.62 -4.89 14.51
C ALA A 182 -14.37 -3.72 15.48
N ASP A 183 -13.52 -3.96 16.47
CA ASP A 183 -13.03 -2.90 17.34
C ASP A 183 -12.09 -1.97 16.55
N PRO A 184 -12.41 -0.66 16.45
CA PRO A 184 -11.53 0.29 15.77
C PRO A 184 -10.13 0.39 16.39
N GLN A 185 -9.96 0.10 17.66
CA GLN A 185 -8.63 0.09 18.30
C GLN A 185 -7.69 -0.95 17.70
N VAL A 186 -8.25 -2.02 17.15
CA VAL A 186 -7.49 -3.11 16.51
C VAL A 186 -7.39 -2.94 15.00
N ALA A 187 -8.44 -2.39 14.38
CA ALA A 187 -8.57 -2.35 12.93
C ALA A 187 -8.00 -1.08 12.27
N VAL A 188 -7.90 0.04 13.01
CA VAL A 188 -7.55 1.36 12.47
C VAL A 188 -6.10 1.72 12.81
N PRO A 189 -5.21 1.91 11.83
CA PRO A 189 -3.79 2.18 12.07
C PRO A 189 -3.51 3.35 13.02
N ALA A 190 -4.26 4.45 12.87
CA ALA A 190 -4.08 5.63 13.72
C ALA A 190 -4.57 5.44 15.17
N ARG A 191 -5.25 4.35 15.49
CA ARG A 191 -5.69 4.07 16.87
C ARG A 191 -4.72 3.18 17.65
N HIS A 192 -3.78 2.51 16.98
CA HIS A 192 -2.74 1.73 17.66
C HIS A 192 -1.85 2.65 18.51
N GLU A 193 -1.66 2.31 19.77
CA GLU A 193 -0.86 3.12 20.71
C GLU A 193 0.64 2.97 20.44
N ASP A 194 1.11 1.74 20.23
CA ASP A 194 2.51 1.43 19.98
C ASP A 194 2.80 1.32 18.49
N LEU A 195 3.60 2.25 17.97
CA LEU A 195 4.12 2.25 16.60
C LEU A 195 5.62 1.92 16.55
N SER A 196 6.24 1.52 17.68
CA SER A 196 7.65 1.16 17.70
C SER A 196 7.94 -0.09 16.86
N GLY A 197 9.16 -0.20 16.35
CA GLY A 197 9.60 -1.35 15.55
C GLY A 197 8.96 -1.50 14.17
N LEU A 198 8.15 -0.54 13.74
CA LEU A 198 7.62 -0.51 12.38
C LEU A 198 8.73 -0.17 11.37
N PRO A 199 8.60 -0.60 10.10
CA PRO A 199 9.54 -0.21 9.05
C PRO A 199 9.53 1.30 8.84
N PRO A 200 10.65 1.90 8.39
CA PRO A 200 10.68 3.28 7.94
C PRO A 200 9.51 3.60 7.03
N ALA A 201 9.02 4.85 7.09
CA ALA A 201 7.85 5.27 6.33
C ALA A 201 8.15 6.45 5.40
N TRP A 202 7.46 6.47 4.26
CA TRP A 202 7.26 7.66 3.46
C TRP A 202 5.76 7.92 3.36
N ILE A 203 5.34 9.16 3.65
CA ILE A 203 3.95 9.60 3.57
C ILE A 203 3.89 10.81 2.65
N GLY A 204 3.14 10.71 1.55
CA GLY A 204 2.90 11.81 0.64
C GLY A 204 1.42 12.19 0.64
N VAL A 205 1.09 13.49 0.79
CA VAL A 205 -0.31 13.96 0.85
C VAL A 205 -0.46 15.38 0.31
N GLY A 206 -1.60 15.65 -0.31
CA GLY A 206 -1.95 17.00 -0.79
C GLY A 206 -2.55 17.89 0.30
N THR A 207 -2.37 19.22 0.22
CA THR A 207 -2.98 20.15 1.19
C THR A 207 -4.50 20.28 1.03
N ASN A 208 -5.07 19.87 -0.10
CA ASN A 208 -6.52 19.85 -0.36
C ASN A 208 -7.10 18.42 -0.28
N ASP A 209 -6.42 17.53 0.45
CA ASP A 209 -6.86 16.17 0.70
C ASP A 209 -7.55 16.08 2.06
N LEU A 210 -8.66 15.32 2.14
CA LEU A 210 -9.33 15.02 3.41
C LEU A 210 -8.39 14.40 4.44
N PHE A 211 -7.43 13.61 3.97
CA PHE A 211 -6.49 12.87 4.82
C PHE A 211 -5.24 13.66 5.23
N HIS A 212 -5.14 14.95 4.84
CA HIS A 212 -3.96 15.77 5.13
C HIS A 212 -3.57 15.74 6.61
N ASP A 213 -4.49 16.09 7.49
CA ASP A 213 -4.18 16.27 8.91
C ASP A 213 -3.91 14.94 9.63
N GLU A 214 -4.68 13.88 9.30
CA GLU A 214 -4.44 12.55 9.88
C GLU A 214 -3.09 11.98 9.45
N ASN A 215 -2.67 12.23 8.20
CA ASN A 215 -1.37 11.78 7.69
C ASN A 215 -0.22 12.46 8.41
N LEU A 216 -0.30 13.79 8.64
CA LEU A 216 0.69 14.52 9.41
C LEU A 216 0.73 14.08 10.88
N ALA A 217 -0.43 13.83 11.48
CA ALA A 217 -0.54 13.33 12.85
C ALA A 217 0.10 11.93 12.98
N TYR A 218 -0.17 11.03 12.03
CA TYR A 218 0.41 9.69 12.03
C TYR A 218 1.92 9.71 11.82
N ALA A 219 2.44 10.52 10.88
CA ALA A 219 3.87 10.72 10.68
C ALA A 219 4.59 11.20 11.94
N LYS A 220 3.98 12.16 12.65
CA LYS A 220 4.50 12.67 13.93
C LYS A 220 4.57 11.57 14.99
N ARG A 221 3.55 10.70 15.05
CA ARG A 221 3.53 9.56 15.98
C ARG A 221 4.57 8.50 15.62
N LEU A 222 4.75 8.19 14.33
CA LEU A 222 5.84 7.30 13.88
C LEU A 222 7.20 7.82 14.34
N THR A 223 7.47 9.11 14.10
CA THR A 223 8.74 9.74 14.51
C THR A 223 8.91 9.71 16.03
N ALA A 224 7.87 9.98 16.80
CA ALA A 224 7.89 9.92 18.26
C ALA A 224 8.15 8.50 18.79
N ALA A 225 7.72 7.47 18.05
CA ALA A 225 7.99 6.06 18.35
C ALA A 225 9.38 5.57 17.86
N GLY A 226 10.25 6.48 17.36
CA GLY A 226 11.58 6.14 16.86
C GLY A 226 11.60 5.55 15.45
N VAL A 227 10.48 5.59 14.71
CA VAL A 227 10.39 5.12 13.33
C VAL A 227 10.73 6.27 12.37
N PRO A 228 11.77 6.15 11.52
CA PRO A 228 12.08 7.15 10.51
C PRO A 228 10.89 7.37 9.58
N CYS A 229 10.44 8.63 9.44
CA CYS A 229 9.31 8.97 8.58
C CYS A 229 9.61 10.22 7.77
N GLN A 230 9.65 10.06 6.45
CA GLN A 230 9.73 11.17 5.52
C GLN A 230 8.32 11.58 5.11
N VAL A 231 8.03 12.88 5.16
CA VAL A 231 6.73 13.43 4.75
C VAL A 231 6.91 14.35 3.55
N GLU A 232 6.09 14.17 2.53
CA GLU A 232 5.97 15.06 1.36
C GLU A 232 4.58 15.67 1.31
N VAL A 233 4.48 16.96 1.62
CA VAL A 233 3.24 17.73 1.50
C VAL A 233 3.22 18.42 0.13
N VAL A 234 2.20 18.12 -0.67
CA VAL A 234 2.04 18.67 -2.03
C VAL A 234 1.04 19.83 -2.02
N PRO A 235 1.52 21.09 -2.18
CA PRO A 235 0.64 22.24 -2.13
C PRO A 235 -0.45 22.23 -3.22
N GLY A 236 -1.72 22.48 -2.84
CA GLY A 236 -2.86 22.54 -3.73
C GLY A 236 -3.33 21.18 -4.28
N ALA A 237 -2.62 20.11 -4.04
CA ALA A 237 -3.01 18.79 -4.53
C ALA A 237 -4.22 18.23 -3.74
N PHE A 238 -5.10 17.57 -4.47
CA PHE A 238 -6.30 16.91 -3.94
C PHE A 238 -6.10 15.38 -3.89
N HIS A 239 -7.01 14.66 -3.28
CA HIS A 239 -6.94 13.20 -3.14
C HIS A 239 -6.82 12.49 -4.48
N GLY A 240 -5.79 11.64 -4.67
CA GLY A 240 -5.59 10.88 -5.91
C GLY A 240 -5.14 11.71 -7.12
N PHE A 241 -4.62 12.93 -6.91
CA PHE A 241 -4.25 13.86 -7.98
C PHE A 241 -3.30 13.26 -9.02
N ASP A 242 -2.38 12.43 -8.59
CA ASP A 242 -1.37 11.80 -9.43
C ASP A 242 -1.94 10.72 -10.36
N GLN A 243 -3.06 10.11 -9.97
CA GLN A 243 -3.80 9.16 -10.81
C GLN A 243 -4.71 9.89 -11.81
N ILE A 244 -5.30 11.03 -11.40
CA ILE A 244 -6.23 11.82 -12.23
C ILE A 244 -5.48 12.64 -13.29
N VAL A 245 -4.35 13.25 -12.89
CA VAL A 245 -3.53 14.08 -13.78
C VAL A 245 -2.09 13.57 -13.87
N PRO A 246 -1.87 12.31 -14.31
CA PRO A 246 -0.57 11.64 -14.21
C PRO A 246 0.55 12.29 -15.03
N LYS A 247 0.21 13.16 -16.00
CA LYS A 247 1.17 13.88 -16.84
C LYS A 247 1.57 15.25 -16.27
N ALA A 248 0.87 15.75 -15.24
CA ALA A 248 1.22 17.02 -14.61
C ALA A 248 2.60 16.93 -13.93
N GLY A 249 3.36 18.04 -13.93
CA GLY A 249 4.69 18.09 -13.32
C GLY A 249 4.67 17.66 -11.86
N VAL A 250 3.67 18.11 -11.10
CA VAL A 250 3.48 17.74 -9.69
C VAL A 250 3.32 16.23 -9.50
N SER A 251 2.56 15.55 -10.37
CA SER A 251 2.36 14.10 -10.32
C SER A 251 3.63 13.34 -10.71
N GLN A 252 4.42 13.87 -11.65
CA GLN A 252 5.70 13.29 -12.01
C GLN A 252 6.72 13.42 -10.88
N SER A 253 6.78 14.60 -10.22
CA SER A 253 7.64 14.82 -9.05
C SER A 253 7.26 13.90 -7.89
N PHE A 254 5.97 13.75 -7.62
CA PHE A 254 5.45 12.85 -6.58
C PHE A 254 5.85 11.39 -6.83
N PHE A 255 5.74 10.92 -8.06
CA PHE A 255 6.21 9.59 -8.43
C PHE A 255 7.74 9.46 -8.32
N ALA A 256 8.50 10.49 -8.72
CA ALA A 256 9.95 10.49 -8.62
C ALA A 256 10.42 10.40 -7.16
N SER A 257 9.73 11.08 -6.23
CA SER A 257 9.99 11.01 -4.79
C SER A 257 9.73 9.58 -4.25
N GLN A 258 8.61 8.97 -4.63
CA GLN A 258 8.33 7.56 -4.29
C GLN A 258 9.42 6.61 -4.78
N CYS A 259 9.88 6.81 -6.03
CA CYS A 259 10.98 6.01 -6.57
C CYS A 259 12.30 6.24 -5.83
N ALA A 260 12.59 7.46 -5.42
CA ALA A 260 13.83 7.79 -4.70
C ALA A 260 13.89 7.08 -3.36
N ILE A 261 12.82 7.15 -2.57
CA ILE A 261 12.78 6.48 -1.25
C ILE A 261 12.77 4.95 -1.37
N LEU A 262 12.02 4.39 -2.33
CA LEU A 262 12.03 2.95 -2.60
C LEU A 262 13.43 2.47 -3.01
N ARG A 263 14.12 3.21 -3.88
CA ARG A 263 15.48 2.86 -4.29
C ARG A 263 16.44 2.84 -3.10
N SER A 264 16.35 3.83 -2.21
CA SER A 264 17.16 3.87 -1.00
C SER A 264 16.89 2.69 -0.06
N ALA A 265 15.62 2.33 0.13
CA ALA A 265 15.21 1.25 1.04
C ALA A 265 15.49 -0.15 0.49
N LEU A 266 15.54 -0.32 -0.85
CA LEU A 266 15.69 -1.60 -1.52
C LEU A 266 17.12 -1.89 -2.02
N VAL A 267 18.06 -0.96 -1.84
CA VAL A 267 19.49 -1.22 -2.09
C VAL A 267 20.00 -2.20 -1.03
N ALA A 268 20.74 -3.21 -1.45
CA ALA A 268 21.39 -4.11 -0.52
C ALA A 268 22.32 -3.32 0.40
N THR A 269 22.13 -3.37 1.69
CA THR A 269 23.11 -2.94 2.67
C THR A 269 24.31 -3.89 2.55
N SER A 270 25.40 -3.36 1.99
CA SER A 270 26.69 -4.06 1.90
C SER A 270 27.27 -4.32 3.28
#